data_b1099669bf7c864e9f88400d8e804aae
#
_entry.id   b1099669bf7c864e9f88400d8e804aae
#
_cell.length_a   1.000
_cell.length_b   1.000
_cell.length_c   1.000
_cell.angle_alpha   90.00
_cell.angle_beta   90.00
_cell.angle_gamma   90.00
#
_symmetry.space_group_name_H-M   'P 1'
#
loop_
_entity.id
_entity.type
_entity.pdbx_description
1 polymer ?
#
loop_
_entity_poly.entity_id
_entity_poly.type
_entity_poly.pdbx_seq_one_letter_code
_entity_poly.pdbx_strand_id
1 'polypeptide(L)'
;MSNSWNTRVEIASDVETLRDLTRDAFGRQFEVDFLDAHRAEPKAWLPGSMFVATGPDDRPVAYALLTRCHVGDVPILSLGPVAALPAYQRQGAGGAAVRAALAAARERTEPAVVVLGHDTYYPRFGFRQATEFGIHHPQYDGPHLMALALGDAAVPAGTLTYPVVLTES
;
A
#
# COMPACT_ATOMS: atom_id res chain seq x y z
N MET A 1 5.59 24.91 9.63
CA MET A 1 6.68 23.98 9.25
C MET A 1 6.11 22.65 8.86
N SER A 2 6.47 22.20 7.70
CA SER A 2 6.13 20.83 7.30
C SER A 2 7.01 19.86 8.08
N ASN A 3 6.37 18.89 8.75
CA ASN A 3 7.12 17.78 9.35
C ASN A 3 7.63 16.91 8.21
N SER A 4 8.95 16.90 8.01
CA SER A 4 9.55 15.95 7.09
C SER A 4 9.92 14.69 7.86
N TRP A 5 9.51 13.54 7.34
CA TRP A 5 9.77 12.24 7.91
C TRP A 5 10.87 11.55 7.13
N ASN A 6 11.80 10.93 7.83
CA ASN A 6 12.75 10.04 7.16
C ASN A 6 12.03 8.78 6.74
N THR A 7 12.30 8.34 5.51
CA THR A 7 11.73 7.12 4.97
C THR A 7 12.85 6.21 4.46
N ARG A 8 12.61 4.92 4.55
CA ARG A 8 13.52 3.90 4.03
C ARG A 8 12.76 2.60 3.79
N VAL A 9 13.40 1.66 3.11
CA VAL A 9 12.88 0.30 3.00
C VAL A 9 13.07 -0.40 4.35
N GLU A 10 12.16 -1.33 4.70
CA GLU A 10 12.30 -2.11 5.92
C GLU A 10 13.59 -2.94 5.92
N ILE A 11 14.09 -3.19 7.12
CA ILE A 11 15.18 -4.13 7.37
C ILE A 11 14.66 -5.30 8.21
N ALA A 12 15.41 -6.38 8.29
CA ALA A 12 14.94 -7.60 8.97
C ALA A 12 14.49 -7.36 10.41
N SER A 13 15.17 -6.47 11.13
CA SER A 13 14.83 -6.16 12.52
C SER A 13 13.52 -5.36 12.67
N ASP A 14 12.96 -4.84 11.58
CA ASP A 14 11.69 -4.11 11.62
C ASP A 14 10.47 -5.02 11.65
N VAL A 15 10.58 -6.28 11.24
CA VAL A 15 9.42 -7.15 10.97
C VAL A 15 8.48 -7.23 12.18
N GLU A 16 8.99 -7.52 13.36
CA GLU A 16 8.15 -7.60 14.56
C GLU A 16 7.61 -6.22 14.96
N THR A 17 8.39 -5.16 14.79
CA THR A 17 7.93 -3.79 15.04
C THR A 17 6.75 -3.45 14.15
N LEU A 18 6.81 -3.84 12.86
CA LEU A 18 5.72 -3.58 11.91
C LEU A 18 4.47 -4.40 12.21
N ARG A 19 4.62 -5.63 12.72
CA ARG A 19 3.48 -6.42 13.17
C ARG A 19 2.79 -5.77 14.37
N ASP A 20 3.55 -5.32 15.35
CA ASP A 20 3.01 -4.62 16.52
C ASP A 20 2.35 -3.29 16.11
N LEU A 21 2.99 -2.54 15.22
CA LEU A 21 2.44 -1.29 14.69
C LEU A 21 1.10 -1.55 13.99
N THR A 22 1.03 -2.60 13.19
CA THR A 22 -0.20 -2.97 12.48
C THR A 22 -1.34 -3.28 13.46
N ARG A 23 -1.04 -4.07 14.50
CA ARG A 23 -2.03 -4.39 15.53
C ARG A 23 -2.50 -3.13 16.25
N ASP A 24 -1.58 -2.24 16.61
CA ASP A 24 -1.91 -1.01 17.32
C ASP A 24 -2.69 -0.03 16.45
N ALA A 25 -2.34 0.07 15.17
CA ALA A 25 -2.99 0.99 14.23
C ALA A 25 -4.42 0.59 13.91
N PHE A 26 -4.67 -0.72 13.70
CA PHE A 26 -5.99 -1.22 13.31
C PHE A 26 -6.81 -1.74 14.49
N GLY A 27 -6.18 -1.99 15.64
CA GLY A 27 -6.85 -2.44 16.83
C GLY A 27 -7.36 -3.88 16.76
N ARG A 28 -6.86 -4.68 15.81
CA ARG A 28 -7.32 -6.08 15.61
C ARG A 28 -6.24 -6.90 14.93
N GLN A 29 -6.42 -8.22 14.94
CA GLN A 29 -5.45 -9.16 14.40
C GLN A 29 -5.54 -9.34 12.88
N PHE A 30 -6.69 -9.03 12.27
CA PHE A 30 -6.92 -9.30 10.85
C PHE A 30 -5.83 -8.72 9.95
N GLU A 31 -5.46 -7.45 10.14
CA GLU A 31 -4.47 -6.79 9.30
C GLU A 31 -3.05 -7.33 9.54
N VAL A 32 -2.76 -7.82 10.75
CA VAL A 32 -1.48 -8.52 11.03
C VAL A 32 -1.42 -9.83 10.24
N ASP A 33 -2.50 -10.63 10.26
CA ASP A 33 -2.58 -11.87 9.51
C ASP A 33 -2.52 -11.60 8.00
N PHE A 34 -3.14 -10.53 7.53
CA PHE A 34 -3.10 -10.09 6.14
C PHE A 34 -1.67 -9.77 5.72
N LEU A 35 -0.94 -9.03 6.55
CA LEU A 35 0.46 -8.72 6.29
C LEU A 35 1.32 -9.99 6.26
N ASP A 36 1.15 -10.87 7.24
CA ASP A 36 1.89 -12.14 7.31
C ASP A 36 1.62 -13.01 6.08
N ALA A 37 0.36 -13.07 5.63
CA ALA A 37 -0.02 -13.86 4.45
C ALA A 37 0.65 -13.32 3.17
N HIS A 38 0.77 -12.00 3.03
CA HIS A 38 1.48 -11.40 1.90
C HIS A 38 2.97 -11.71 1.94
N ARG A 39 3.59 -11.64 3.13
CA ARG A 39 5.02 -11.99 3.28
C ARG A 39 5.29 -13.44 2.90
N ALA A 40 4.35 -14.33 3.13
CA ALA A 40 4.49 -15.76 2.87
C ALA A 40 4.16 -16.17 1.43
N GLU A 41 3.59 -15.25 0.62
CA GLU A 41 3.16 -15.57 -0.75
C GLU A 41 4.12 -14.97 -1.79
N PRO A 42 4.97 -15.80 -2.43
CA PRO A 42 5.91 -15.29 -3.42
C PRO A 42 5.27 -14.60 -4.63
N LYS A 43 4.01 -14.91 -4.93
CA LYS A 43 3.27 -14.26 -6.04
C LYS A 43 2.84 -12.85 -5.69
N ALA A 44 2.79 -12.51 -4.40
CA ALA A 44 2.38 -11.20 -3.91
C ALA A 44 3.56 -10.36 -3.44
N TRP A 45 4.48 -10.97 -2.71
CA TRP A 45 5.54 -10.26 -2.03
C TRP A 45 6.64 -9.82 -3.00
N LEU A 46 6.94 -8.53 -2.96
CA LEU A 46 8.03 -7.93 -3.75
C LEU A 46 9.13 -7.48 -2.79
N PRO A 47 10.34 -8.08 -2.85
CA PRO A 47 11.43 -7.65 -1.99
C PRO A 47 11.73 -6.16 -2.16
N GLY A 48 11.96 -5.47 -1.03
CA GLY A 48 12.26 -4.05 -1.06
C GLY A 48 11.05 -3.15 -1.28
N SER A 49 9.84 -3.67 -1.07
CA SER A 49 8.60 -2.91 -1.34
C SER A 49 7.79 -2.57 -0.09
N MET A 50 8.37 -2.74 1.09
CA MET A 50 7.83 -2.24 2.34
C MET A 50 8.59 -0.95 2.71
N PHE A 51 7.87 0.17 2.73
CA PHE A 51 8.45 1.49 2.99
C PHE A 51 8.02 1.97 4.36
N VAL A 52 8.98 2.37 5.17
CA VAL A 52 8.72 2.84 6.54
C VAL A 52 9.07 4.30 6.69
N ALA A 53 8.28 5.01 7.47
CA ALA A 53 8.64 6.33 7.99
C ALA A 53 9.11 6.13 9.43
N THR A 54 10.21 6.77 9.78
CA THR A 54 10.87 6.52 11.06
C THR A 54 10.78 7.73 11.98
N GLY A 55 10.61 7.43 13.26
CA GLY A 55 10.68 8.39 14.34
C GLY A 55 12.03 8.35 15.04
N PRO A 56 12.08 8.70 16.34
CA PRO A 56 13.32 8.66 17.12
C PRO A 56 13.97 7.26 17.08
N ASP A 57 15.32 7.24 17.08
CA ASP A 57 16.11 6.01 17.06
C ASP A 57 15.88 5.17 15.80
N ASP A 58 15.47 5.80 14.70
CA ASP A 58 15.19 5.14 13.42
C ASP A 58 14.12 4.05 13.53
N ARG A 59 13.23 4.15 14.51
CA ARG A 59 12.16 3.17 14.72
C ARG A 59 10.98 3.47 13.79
N PRO A 60 10.47 2.45 13.07
CA PRO A 60 9.28 2.65 12.24
C PRO A 60 8.07 3.11 13.05
N VAL A 61 7.42 4.18 12.58
CA VAL A 61 6.18 4.70 13.16
C VAL A 61 5.01 4.67 12.18
N ALA A 62 5.30 4.44 10.90
CA ALA A 62 4.31 4.27 9.84
C ALA A 62 4.93 3.45 8.72
N TYR A 63 4.06 2.85 7.89
CA TYR A 63 4.54 2.13 6.71
C TYR A 63 3.51 2.15 5.58
N ALA A 64 3.99 1.87 4.38
CA ALA A 64 3.18 1.61 3.20
C ALA A 64 3.79 0.43 2.44
N LEU A 65 2.98 -0.55 2.10
CA LEU A 65 3.40 -1.77 1.42
C LEU A 65 2.93 -1.76 -0.03
N LEU A 66 3.84 -2.11 -0.95
CA LEU A 66 3.49 -2.43 -2.33
C LEU A 66 3.57 -3.94 -2.54
N THR A 67 2.55 -4.51 -3.17
CA THR A 67 2.50 -5.93 -3.51
C THR A 67 2.09 -6.12 -4.95
N ARG A 68 2.26 -7.34 -5.47
CA ARG A 68 1.89 -7.70 -6.83
C ARG A 68 0.41 -8.04 -6.91
N CYS A 69 -0.28 -7.48 -7.91
CA CYS A 69 -1.60 -7.92 -8.34
C CYS A 69 -1.67 -7.81 -9.86
N HIS A 70 -2.80 -8.15 -10.45
CA HIS A 70 -2.96 -8.18 -11.91
C HIS A 70 -4.29 -7.58 -12.32
N VAL A 71 -4.29 -6.94 -13.49
CA VAL A 71 -5.52 -6.60 -14.21
C VAL A 71 -5.52 -7.45 -15.48
N GLY A 72 -6.43 -8.44 -15.57
CA GLY A 72 -6.31 -9.49 -16.56
C GLY A 72 -4.96 -10.19 -16.40
N ASP A 73 -4.17 -10.26 -17.45
CA ASP A 73 -2.83 -10.85 -17.42
C ASP A 73 -1.72 -9.82 -17.15
N VAL A 74 -2.07 -8.55 -17.00
CA VAL A 74 -1.07 -7.48 -16.86
C VAL A 74 -0.71 -7.29 -15.39
N PRO A 75 0.59 -7.42 -15.03
CA PRO A 75 1.00 -7.17 -13.66
C PRO A 75 0.96 -5.68 -13.34
N ILE A 76 0.42 -5.36 -12.19
CA ILE A 76 0.41 -4.03 -11.60
C ILE A 76 0.73 -4.12 -10.11
N LEU A 77 0.74 -3.00 -9.43
CA LEU A 77 1.01 -2.94 -8.00
C LEU A 77 -0.27 -2.65 -7.21
N SER A 78 -0.32 -3.17 -6.00
CA SER A 78 -1.32 -2.81 -4.99
C SER A 78 -0.62 -2.09 -3.85
N LEU A 79 -1.20 -0.98 -3.40
CA LEU A 79 -0.74 -0.24 -2.24
C LEU A 79 -1.61 -0.63 -1.05
N GLY A 80 -0.99 -1.16 -0.01
CA GLY A 80 -1.67 -1.52 1.23
C GLY A 80 -1.12 -2.80 1.86
N PRO A 81 -1.21 -2.94 3.19
CA PRO A 81 -1.72 -1.93 4.12
C PRO A 81 -0.88 -0.67 4.17
N VAL A 82 -1.52 0.41 4.61
CA VAL A 82 -0.85 1.65 5.01
C VAL A 82 -1.25 1.90 6.46
N ALA A 83 -0.31 2.06 7.33
CA ALA A 83 -0.58 2.17 8.77
C ALA A 83 0.36 3.16 9.44
N ALA A 84 -0.13 3.79 10.51
CA ALA A 84 0.67 4.63 11.39
C ALA A 84 0.29 4.33 12.84
N LEU A 85 1.28 4.37 13.73
CA LEU A 85 1.01 4.27 15.17
C LEU A 85 0.02 5.36 15.59
N PRO A 86 -0.93 5.05 16.50
CA PRO A 86 -1.92 6.02 16.94
C PRO A 86 -1.31 7.36 17.39
N ALA A 87 -0.17 7.32 18.07
CA ALA A 87 0.51 8.54 18.55
C ALA A 87 1.06 9.40 17.40
N TYR A 88 1.20 8.84 16.21
CA TYR A 88 1.78 9.54 15.05
C TYR A 88 0.77 9.76 13.92
N GLN A 89 -0.48 9.39 14.12
CA GLN A 89 -1.52 9.63 13.11
C GLN A 89 -1.77 11.13 12.95
N ARG A 90 -2.13 11.54 11.72
CA ARG A 90 -2.41 12.94 11.34
C ARG A 90 -1.19 13.85 11.43
N GLN A 91 0.01 13.28 11.44
CA GLN A 91 1.27 14.05 11.46
C GLN A 91 2.06 13.90 10.17
N GLY A 92 1.51 13.24 9.17
CA GLY A 92 2.14 13.09 7.86
C GLY A 92 3.06 11.88 7.71
N ALA A 93 3.23 11.05 8.73
CA ALA A 93 4.13 9.90 8.66
C ALA A 93 3.64 8.86 7.65
N GLY A 94 2.35 8.52 7.68
CA GLY A 94 1.75 7.60 6.70
C GLY A 94 1.85 8.14 5.29
N GLY A 95 1.57 9.42 5.10
CA GLY A 95 1.70 10.08 3.80
C GLY A 95 3.13 10.07 3.27
N ALA A 96 4.12 10.24 4.14
CA ALA A 96 5.52 10.15 3.75
C ALA A 96 5.87 8.75 3.26
N ALA A 97 5.40 7.71 3.95
CA ALA A 97 5.59 6.32 3.54
C ALA A 97 4.91 6.05 2.18
N VAL A 98 3.68 6.54 1.98
CA VAL A 98 2.98 6.41 0.70
C VAL A 98 3.76 7.08 -0.43
N ARG A 99 4.26 8.31 -0.21
CA ARG A 99 5.04 9.01 -1.24
C ARG A 99 6.33 8.27 -1.59
N ALA A 100 7.00 7.69 -0.59
CA ALA A 100 8.19 6.88 -0.82
C ALA A 100 7.85 5.64 -1.66
N ALA A 101 6.75 4.96 -1.33
CA ALA A 101 6.27 3.80 -2.09
C ALA A 101 5.95 4.18 -3.53
N LEU A 102 5.22 5.27 -3.75
CA LEU A 102 4.85 5.70 -5.10
C LEU A 102 6.06 6.14 -5.93
N ALA A 103 7.06 6.79 -5.31
CA ALA A 103 8.30 7.13 -6.00
C ALA A 103 9.03 5.87 -6.48
N ALA A 104 9.11 4.85 -5.62
CA ALA A 104 9.71 3.57 -5.98
C ALA A 104 8.90 2.84 -7.06
N ALA A 105 7.57 2.91 -6.98
CA ALA A 105 6.69 2.32 -7.99
C ALA A 105 6.94 2.91 -9.39
N ARG A 106 7.14 4.22 -9.46
CA ARG A 106 7.43 4.89 -10.73
C ARG A 106 8.76 4.43 -11.35
N GLU A 107 9.75 4.11 -10.52
CA GLU A 107 11.04 3.62 -10.98
C GLU A 107 10.98 2.17 -11.50
N ARG A 108 9.94 1.41 -11.13
CA ARG A 108 9.79 0.02 -11.52
C ARG A 108 9.23 -0.18 -12.93
N THR A 109 8.84 0.89 -13.61
CA THR A 109 8.18 0.84 -14.93
C THR A 109 6.85 0.08 -14.95
N GLU A 110 6.17 0.03 -13.81
CA GLU A 110 4.83 -0.54 -13.72
C GLU A 110 3.79 0.42 -14.32
N PRO A 111 2.72 -0.09 -14.97
CA PRO A 111 1.75 0.82 -15.58
C PRO A 111 0.83 1.50 -14.56
N ALA A 112 0.55 0.86 -13.42
CA ALA A 112 -0.42 1.39 -12.47
C ALA A 112 -0.23 0.82 -11.08
N VAL A 113 -0.78 1.52 -10.10
CA VAL A 113 -0.98 1.02 -8.74
C VAL A 113 -2.44 1.22 -8.36
N VAL A 114 -3.02 0.22 -7.69
CA VAL A 114 -4.38 0.29 -7.14
C VAL A 114 -4.31 0.40 -5.63
N VAL A 115 -5.34 0.98 -5.04
CA VAL A 115 -5.51 1.06 -3.60
C VAL A 115 -6.98 0.86 -3.26
N LEU A 116 -7.24 0.14 -2.18
CA LEU A 116 -8.57 0.04 -1.59
C LEU A 116 -8.53 0.78 -0.25
N GLY A 117 -9.19 1.93 -0.17
CA GLY A 117 -9.12 2.76 1.02
C GLY A 117 -10.02 3.98 0.97
N HIS A 118 -9.76 4.93 1.83
CA HIS A 118 -10.60 6.11 1.98
C HIS A 118 -10.55 7.00 0.74
N ASP A 119 -11.71 7.24 0.14
CA ASP A 119 -11.86 8.07 -1.05
C ASP A 119 -11.65 9.57 -0.78
N THR A 120 -11.52 9.95 0.48
CA THR A 120 -11.20 11.32 0.90
C THR A 120 -9.70 11.51 1.18
N TYR A 121 -8.93 10.43 1.18
CA TYR A 121 -7.50 10.48 1.51
C TYR A 121 -6.60 10.28 0.29
N TYR A 122 -6.80 9.20 -0.47
CA TYR A 122 -5.88 8.82 -1.54
C TYR A 122 -5.90 9.74 -2.77
N PRO A 123 -6.99 10.48 -3.08
CA PRO A 123 -6.92 11.45 -4.19
C PRO A 123 -5.83 12.51 -4.06
N ARG A 124 -5.37 12.81 -2.84
CA ARG A 124 -4.26 13.74 -2.62
C ARG A 124 -2.95 13.29 -3.28
N PHE A 125 -2.80 11.98 -3.54
CA PHE A 125 -1.63 11.42 -4.22
C PHE A 125 -1.86 11.25 -5.72
N GLY A 126 -3.03 11.63 -6.24
CA GLY A 126 -3.39 11.51 -7.64
C GLY A 126 -4.25 10.31 -7.99
N PHE A 127 -4.67 9.50 -7.01
CA PHE A 127 -5.55 8.37 -7.23
C PHE A 127 -6.94 8.83 -7.69
N ARG A 128 -7.51 8.08 -8.61
CA ARG A 128 -8.87 8.27 -9.13
C ARG A 128 -9.61 6.95 -9.06
N GLN A 129 -10.93 6.98 -9.12
CA GLN A 129 -11.73 5.75 -9.05
C GLN A 129 -11.30 4.78 -10.15
N ALA A 130 -11.07 3.52 -9.77
CA ALA A 130 -10.49 2.51 -10.66
C ALA A 130 -11.33 2.28 -11.92
N THR A 131 -12.65 2.37 -11.81
CA THR A 131 -13.57 2.20 -12.94
C THR A 131 -13.37 3.28 -14.02
N GLU A 132 -12.81 4.44 -13.70
CA GLU A 132 -12.46 5.46 -14.71
C GLU A 132 -11.39 4.95 -15.67
N PHE A 133 -10.59 3.97 -15.26
CA PHE A 133 -9.55 3.33 -16.08
C PHE A 133 -10.04 2.00 -16.69
N GLY A 134 -11.29 1.59 -16.40
CA GLY A 134 -11.81 0.29 -16.81
C GLY A 134 -11.34 -0.88 -15.95
N ILE A 135 -10.86 -0.60 -14.75
CA ILE A 135 -10.46 -1.63 -13.77
C ILE A 135 -11.66 -1.96 -12.89
N HIS A 136 -12.00 -3.24 -12.81
CA HIS A 136 -13.16 -3.74 -12.08
C HIS A 136 -12.79 -4.86 -11.12
N HIS A 137 -13.50 -4.93 -10.01
CA HIS A 137 -13.39 -6.05 -9.07
C HIS A 137 -14.80 -6.43 -8.59
N PRO A 138 -15.16 -7.73 -8.58
CA PRO A 138 -16.54 -8.14 -8.30
C PRO A 138 -17.06 -7.74 -6.91
N GLN A 139 -16.17 -7.57 -5.94
CA GLN A 139 -16.54 -7.23 -4.57
C GLN A 139 -16.23 -5.78 -4.19
N TYR A 140 -15.23 -5.16 -4.84
CA TYR A 140 -14.68 -3.89 -4.38
C TYR A 140 -14.96 -2.70 -5.29
N ASP A 141 -15.68 -2.90 -6.39
CA ASP A 141 -16.07 -1.79 -7.27
C ASP A 141 -16.80 -0.72 -6.45
N GLY A 142 -16.46 0.54 -6.68
CA GLY A 142 -17.03 1.65 -5.95
C GLY A 142 -16.00 2.74 -5.67
N PRO A 143 -16.36 3.72 -4.83
CA PRO A 143 -15.51 4.89 -4.60
C PRO A 143 -14.20 4.57 -3.86
N HIS A 144 -14.14 3.44 -3.14
CA HIS A 144 -12.96 3.09 -2.34
C HIS A 144 -11.89 2.34 -3.14
N LEU A 145 -12.22 1.80 -4.31
CA LEU A 145 -11.23 1.19 -5.19
C LEU A 145 -10.71 2.25 -6.16
N MET A 146 -9.44 2.59 -6.01
CA MET A 146 -8.83 3.68 -6.77
C MET A 146 -7.57 3.20 -7.46
N ALA A 147 -7.17 3.88 -8.52
CA ALA A 147 -5.97 3.58 -9.28
C ALA A 147 -5.21 4.86 -9.61
N LEU A 148 -3.90 4.68 -9.82
CA LEU A 148 -2.99 5.75 -10.21
C LEU A 148 -2.15 5.28 -11.38
N ALA A 149 -2.13 6.04 -12.46
CA ALA A 149 -1.21 5.81 -13.58
C ALA A 149 0.20 6.21 -13.16
N LEU A 150 1.17 5.34 -13.42
CA LEU A 150 2.54 5.56 -12.94
C LEU A 150 3.48 6.15 -13.98
N GLY A 151 3.05 6.30 -15.22
CA GLY A 151 3.87 6.86 -16.29
C GLY A 151 3.09 6.94 -17.59
N ASP A 152 3.79 6.89 -18.71
CA ASP A 152 3.19 7.03 -20.04
C ASP A 152 2.56 5.73 -20.56
N ALA A 153 2.84 4.60 -19.92
CA ALA A 153 2.23 3.34 -20.32
C ALA A 153 0.72 3.38 -20.04
N ALA A 154 -0.05 2.76 -20.94
CA ALA A 154 -1.50 2.68 -20.76
C ALA A 154 -1.84 1.89 -19.51
N VAL A 155 -2.80 2.39 -18.72
CA VAL A 155 -3.35 1.63 -17.59
C VAL A 155 -4.19 0.49 -18.16
N PRO A 156 -3.93 -0.78 -17.75
CA PRO A 156 -4.70 -1.90 -18.28
C PRO A 156 -6.14 -1.84 -17.80
N ALA A 157 -7.06 -2.22 -18.67
CA ALA A 157 -8.49 -2.37 -18.34
C ALA A 157 -8.81 -3.85 -18.19
N GLY A 158 -9.70 -4.19 -17.28
CA GLY A 158 -10.11 -5.56 -17.05
C GLY A 158 -10.39 -5.86 -15.58
N THR A 159 -10.40 -7.15 -15.26
CA THR A 159 -10.68 -7.61 -13.89
C THR A 159 -9.41 -7.61 -13.05
N LEU A 160 -9.48 -6.93 -11.90
CA LEU A 160 -8.42 -6.91 -10.90
C LEU A 160 -8.46 -8.21 -10.11
N THR A 161 -7.30 -8.87 -9.96
CA THR A 161 -7.15 -10.06 -9.13
C THR A 161 -5.95 -9.91 -8.19
N TYR A 162 -6.13 -10.39 -6.98
CA TYR A 162 -5.11 -10.40 -5.93
C TYR A 162 -4.64 -11.83 -5.68
N PRO A 163 -3.32 -12.08 -5.53
CA PRO A 163 -2.83 -13.42 -5.21
C PRO A 163 -3.10 -13.86 -3.78
N VAL A 164 -3.37 -12.92 -2.89
CA VAL A 164 -3.75 -13.21 -1.50
C VAL A 164 -5.17 -12.71 -1.27
N VAL A 165 -6.05 -13.61 -0.86
CA VAL A 165 -7.44 -13.29 -0.53
C VAL A 165 -7.71 -13.79 0.88
N LEU A 166 -7.95 -12.85 1.80
CA LEU A 166 -8.39 -13.16 3.16
C LEU A 166 -9.76 -12.51 3.36
N THR A 167 -10.68 -13.29 3.89
CA THR A 167 -12.01 -12.77 4.21
C THR A 167 -12.12 -12.53 5.71
N GLU A 168 -12.69 -11.38 6.06
CA GLU A 168 -13.06 -11.13 7.44
C GLU A 168 -14.23 -12.04 7.82
N SER A 169 -14.08 -12.75 8.91
CA SER A 169 -15.14 -13.58 9.48
C SER A 169 -15.93 -12.80 10.53
#